data_266a09193b0a8e9bba6dc48dcdb6c1c1
#
_entry.id   266a09193b0a8e9bba6dc48dcdb6c1c1
#
_cell.length_a   1.000
_cell.length_b   1.000
_cell.length_c   1.000
_cell.angle_alpha   90.00
_cell.angle_beta   90.00
_cell.angle_gamma   90.00
#
_symmetry.space_group_name_H-M   'P 1'
#
loop_
_entity.id
_entity.type
_entity.pdbx_description
1 polymer ?
#
loop_
_entity_poly.entity_id
_entity_poly.type
_entity_poly.pdbx_seq_one_letter_code
_entity_poly.pdbx_strand_id
1 'polypeptide(L)'
;DGLNAQINDTQAQIDATWDEIYAAVGTDKAGYDAYVSELDAIDSELDGLSALSPEDLFRKKSELKKLWHRLATAKESKVALLTEIENKIAGIEGKFAALKAKIPANIFDQYTVVENDNLWNIAKMPDIYDNPLQWIRIYNVNKDQIKDPDLIYSDQIFNIARGVAENEHLVKKGEFLFSIAGMAKVFNDPTKWAKLYEANKDIIMDQNLIYPYQVLTIPKQ
;
A
#
# COMPACT_ATOMS: atom_id res chain seq x y z
N ASP A 1 -31.03 -28.62 44.27
CA ASP A 1 -29.76 -28.11 44.88
C ASP A 1 -28.49 -28.86 44.32
N GLY A 2 -28.53 -30.21 44.12
CA GLY A 2 -27.37 -30.94 43.65
C GLY A 2 -26.87 -30.57 42.22
N LEU A 3 -27.80 -30.31 41.29
CA LEU A 3 -27.44 -29.95 39.92
C LEU A 3 -26.78 -28.56 39.84
N ASN A 4 -27.28 -27.60 40.61
CA ASN A 4 -26.69 -26.27 40.68
C ASN A 4 -25.29 -26.29 41.31
N ALA A 5 -25.05 -27.13 42.29
CA ALA A 5 -23.71 -27.33 42.87
C ALA A 5 -22.74 -27.94 41.82
N GLN A 6 -23.17 -28.94 41.06
CA GLN A 6 -22.36 -29.52 39.96
C GLN A 6 -22.06 -28.49 38.86
N ILE A 7 -23.02 -27.65 38.47
CA ILE A 7 -22.81 -26.58 37.47
C ILE A 7 -21.77 -25.59 37.99
N ASN A 8 -21.86 -25.15 39.24
CA ASN A 8 -20.91 -24.20 39.81
C ASN A 8 -19.49 -24.79 39.94
N ASP A 9 -19.38 -26.06 40.32
CA ASP A 9 -18.09 -26.77 40.39
C ASP A 9 -17.46 -26.90 38.99
N THR A 10 -18.25 -27.32 38.01
CA THR A 10 -17.79 -27.41 36.62
C THR A 10 -17.34 -26.05 36.08
N GLN A 11 -18.09 -24.94 36.38
CA GLN A 11 -17.70 -23.59 35.96
C GLN A 11 -16.38 -23.18 36.61
N ALA A 12 -16.20 -23.47 37.90
CA ALA A 12 -14.95 -23.15 38.59
C ALA A 12 -13.74 -23.92 37.99
N GLN A 13 -13.94 -25.18 37.57
CA GLN A 13 -12.91 -25.96 36.88
C GLN A 13 -12.56 -25.39 35.50
N ILE A 14 -13.59 -24.95 34.75
CA ILE A 14 -13.40 -24.27 33.45
C ILE A 14 -12.60 -22.98 33.64
N ASP A 15 -12.98 -22.13 34.60
CA ASP A 15 -12.32 -20.87 34.88
C ASP A 15 -10.85 -21.08 35.27
N ALA A 16 -10.56 -22.04 36.13
CA ALA A 16 -9.21 -22.42 36.52
C ALA A 16 -8.38 -22.91 35.32
N THR A 17 -8.99 -23.71 34.43
CA THR A 17 -8.32 -24.18 33.21
C THR A 17 -7.98 -23.01 32.26
N TRP A 18 -8.88 -22.03 32.12
CA TRP A 18 -8.61 -20.84 31.36
C TRP A 18 -7.48 -19.99 31.97
N ASP A 19 -7.44 -19.84 33.30
CA ASP A 19 -6.35 -19.13 33.98
C ASP A 19 -4.98 -19.80 33.71
N GLU A 20 -4.93 -21.13 33.70
CA GLU A 20 -3.72 -21.90 33.32
C GLU A 20 -3.32 -21.63 31.85
N ILE A 21 -4.28 -21.58 30.91
CA ILE A 21 -4.06 -21.28 29.50
C ILE A 21 -3.52 -19.86 29.34
N TYR A 22 -4.15 -18.88 30.01
CA TYR A 22 -3.69 -17.49 29.95
C TYR A 22 -2.26 -17.35 30.48
N ALA A 23 -1.97 -17.98 31.61
CA ALA A 23 -0.62 -17.99 32.19
C ALA A 23 0.41 -18.63 31.24
N ALA A 24 0.06 -19.72 30.56
CA ALA A 24 0.94 -20.41 29.61
C ALA A 24 1.31 -19.51 28.41
N VAL A 25 0.40 -18.65 27.97
CA VAL A 25 0.67 -17.68 26.90
C VAL A 25 1.17 -16.32 27.43
N GLY A 26 1.42 -16.21 28.74
CA GLY A 26 2.01 -15.03 29.36
C GLY A 26 1.07 -13.86 29.58
N THR A 27 -0.21 -14.13 29.78
CA THR A 27 -1.26 -13.12 30.02
C THR A 27 -2.20 -13.56 31.14
N ASP A 28 -3.22 -12.74 31.43
CA ASP A 28 -4.38 -13.05 32.23
C ASP A 28 -5.66 -12.84 31.41
N LYS A 29 -6.81 -13.07 32.01
CA LYS A 29 -8.11 -12.87 31.34
C LYS A 29 -8.26 -11.45 30.80
N ALA A 30 -7.86 -10.43 31.54
CA ALA A 30 -8.00 -9.04 31.12
C ALA A 30 -7.10 -8.71 29.92
N GLY A 31 -5.85 -9.23 29.93
CA GLY A 31 -4.92 -9.10 28.81
C GLY A 31 -5.39 -9.87 27.57
N TYR A 32 -5.97 -11.05 27.75
CA TYR A 32 -6.59 -11.81 26.66
C TYR A 32 -7.80 -11.04 26.05
N ASP A 33 -8.71 -10.54 26.88
CA ASP A 33 -9.87 -9.80 26.44
C ASP A 33 -9.45 -8.51 25.70
N ALA A 34 -8.41 -7.80 26.18
CA ALA A 34 -7.84 -6.64 25.51
C ALA A 34 -7.23 -7.01 24.16
N TYR A 35 -6.52 -8.14 24.08
CA TYR A 35 -5.94 -8.65 22.85
C TYR A 35 -7.01 -8.99 21.79
N VAL A 36 -8.08 -9.67 22.20
CA VAL A 36 -9.23 -9.98 21.33
C VAL A 36 -9.88 -8.69 20.85
N SER A 37 -10.09 -7.73 21.76
CA SER A 37 -10.67 -6.43 21.41
C SER A 37 -9.85 -5.66 20.37
N GLU A 38 -8.53 -5.74 20.43
CA GLU A 38 -7.64 -5.15 19.41
C GLU A 38 -7.81 -5.82 18.05
N LEU A 39 -7.91 -7.15 17.99
CA LEU A 39 -8.19 -7.87 16.75
C LEU A 39 -9.57 -7.52 16.18
N ASP A 40 -10.60 -7.41 17.05
CA ASP A 40 -11.95 -7.00 16.66
C ASP A 40 -11.96 -5.57 16.10
N ALA A 41 -11.20 -4.67 16.69
CA ALA A 41 -11.06 -3.30 16.19
C ALA A 41 -10.43 -3.29 14.80
N ILE A 42 -9.33 -4.04 14.59
CA ILE A 42 -8.70 -4.16 13.27
C ILE A 42 -9.69 -4.74 12.25
N ASP A 43 -10.42 -5.79 12.61
CA ASP A 43 -11.40 -6.44 11.75
C ASP A 43 -12.53 -5.50 11.33
N SER A 44 -13.08 -4.77 12.28
CA SER A 44 -14.14 -3.75 12.04
C SER A 44 -13.66 -2.59 11.16
N GLU A 45 -12.42 -2.10 11.38
CA GLU A 45 -11.84 -1.04 10.55
C GLU A 45 -11.62 -1.54 9.10
N LEU A 46 -11.23 -2.81 8.91
CA LEU A 46 -11.11 -3.42 7.57
C LEU A 46 -12.48 -3.53 6.88
N ASP A 47 -13.53 -3.90 7.63
CA ASP A 47 -14.89 -3.93 7.08
C ASP A 47 -15.34 -2.54 6.62
N GLY A 48 -15.02 -1.49 7.38
CA GLY A 48 -15.24 -0.11 6.97
C GLY A 48 -14.52 0.25 5.66
N LEU A 49 -13.24 -0.17 5.53
CA LEU A 49 -12.49 0.03 4.30
C LEU A 49 -13.04 -0.80 3.13
N SER A 50 -13.60 -1.98 3.38
CA SER A 50 -14.12 -2.87 2.33
C SER A 50 -15.35 -2.29 1.62
N ALA A 51 -16.09 -1.40 2.27
CA ALA A 51 -17.24 -0.71 1.72
C ALA A 51 -16.86 0.40 0.72
N LEU A 52 -15.60 0.83 0.69
CA LEU A 52 -15.13 1.92 -0.16
C LEU A 52 -15.02 1.50 -1.62
N SER A 53 -15.09 2.49 -2.52
CA SER A 53 -14.74 2.33 -3.92
C SER A 53 -13.24 1.96 -4.07
N PRO A 54 -12.82 1.32 -5.17
CA PRO A 54 -11.41 1.06 -5.43
C PRO A 54 -10.53 2.32 -5.39
N GLU A 55 -11.06 3.45 -5.86
CA GLU A 55 -10.38 4.74 -5.88
C GLU A 55 -10.22 5.32 -4.47
N ASP A 56 -11.29 5.34 -3.65
CA ASP A 56 -11.23 5.80 -2.28
C ASP A 56 -10.30 4.92 -1.44
N LEU A 57 -10.33 3.60 -1.67
CA LEU A 57 -9.44 2.67 -1.03
C LEU A 57 -7.97 2.93 -1.41
N PHE A 58 -7.70 3.30 -2.67
CA PHE A 58 -6.36 3.74 -3.09
C PHE A 58 -5.89 4.97 -2.29
N ARG A 59 -6.76 5.96 -2.08
CA ARG A 59 -6.45 7.17 -1.29
C ARG A 59 -6.19 6.84 0.19
N LYS A 60 -6.80 5.75 0.69
CA LYS A 60 -6.65 5.26 2.08
C LYS A 60 -5.58 4.18 2.30
N LYS A 61 -4.68 3.97 1.34
CA LYS A 61 -3.57 2.99 1.46
C LYS A 61 -2.75 3.14 2.75
N SER A 62 -2.57 4.37 3.23
CA SER A 62 -1.83 4.62 4.48
C SER A 62 -2.56 4.09 5.72
N GLU A 63 -3.90 4.13 5.74
CA GLU A 63 -4.72 3.57 6.81
C GLU A 63 -4.62 2.04 6.79
N LEU A 64 -4.81 1.44 5.62
CA LEU A 64 -4.64 -0.01 5.46
C LEU A 64 -3.24 -0.49 5.91
N LYS A 65 -2.18 0.28 5.61
CA LYS A 65 -0.83 -0.03 6.07
C LYS A 65 -0.69 0.04 7.60
N LYS A 66 -1.33 1.02 8.26
CA LYS A 66 -1.33 1.13 9.73
C LYS A 66 -2.00 -0.08 10.37
N LEU A 67 -3.16 -0.51 9.84
CA LEU A 67 -3.85 -1.71 10.31
C LEU A 67 -2.99 -2.95 10.16
N TRP A 68 -2.31 -3.11 9.03
CA TRP A 68 -1.36 -4.21 8.83
C TRP A 68 -0.24 -4.23 9.87
N HIS A 69 0.32 -3.08 10.23
CA HIS A 69 1.34 -3.01 11.28
C HIS A 69 0.78 -3.39 12.66
N ARG A 70 -0.44 -2.95 12.99
CA ARG A 70 -1.11 -3.36 14.24
C ARG A 70 -1.29 -4.87 14.30
N LEU A 71 -1.79 -5.48 13.24
CA LEU A 71 -1.92 -6.94 13.14
C LEU A 71 -0.56 -7.64 13.26
N ALA A 72 0.48 -7.13 12.57
CA ALA A 72 1.83 -7.69 12.65
C ALA A 72 2.37 -7.66 14.09
N THR A 73 2.17 -6.56 14.82
CA THR A 73 2.54 -6.45 16.24
C THR A 73 1.74 -7.42 17.11
N ALA A 74 0.43 -7.55 16.87
CA ALA A 74 -0.42 -8.50 17.61
C ALA A 74 0.10 -9.95 17.44
N LYS A 75 0.54 -10.33 16.25
CA LYS A 75 1.09 -11.66 15.93
C LYS A 75 2.38 -12.01 16.69
N GLU A 76 3.09 -11.04 17.25
CA GLU A 76 4.30 -11.28 18.07
C GLU A 76 3.96 -11.83 19.46
N SER A 77 2.71 -11.70 19.91
CA SER A 77 2.26 -12.25 21.20
C SER A 77 2.10 -13.76 21.15
N LYS A 78 2.42 -14.44 22.28
CA LYS A 78 2.11 -15.86 22.43
C LYS A 78 0.61 -16.18 22.43
N VAL A 79 -0.24 -15.22 22.74
CA VAL A 79 -1.71 -15.35 22.62
C VAL A 79 -2.12 -15.69 21.18
N ALA A 80 -1.37 -15.23 20.19
CA ALA A 80 -1.60 -15.54 18.77
C ALA A 80 -1.48 -17.05 18.46
N LEU A 81 -0.84 -17.84 19.31
CA LEU A 81 -0.69 -19.30 19.14
C LEU A 81 -1.92 -20.10 19.58
N LEU A 82 -2.90 -19.49 20.21
CA LEU A 82 -4.16 -20.15 20.55
C LEU A 82 -4.97 -20.37 19.26
N THR A 83 -5.45 -21.59 19.03
CA THR A 83 -6.13 -21.99 17.79
C THR A 83 -7.29 -21.07 17.41
N GLU A 84 -8.07 -20.61 18.39
CA GLU A 84 -9.15 -19.65 18.15
C GLU A 84 -8.61 -18.33 17.60
N ILE A 85 -7.52 -17.84 18.17
CA ILE A 85 -6.86 -16.60 17.76
C ILE A 85 -6.17 -16.75 16.41
N GLU A 86 -5.51 -17.88 16.15
CA GLU A 86 -4.93 -18.19 14.82
C GLU A 86 -5.99 -18.11 13.72
N ASN A 87 -7.17 -18.71 13.96
CA ASN A 87 -8.28 -18.68 13.01
C ASN A 87 -8.80 -17.24 12.79
N LYS A 88 -8.91 -16.44 13.84
CA LYS A 88 -9.32 -15.05 13.76
C LYS A 88 -8.32 -14.22 12.97
N ILE A 89 -7.01 -14.37 13.25
CA ILE A 89 -5.93 -13.72 12.52
C ILE A 89 -5.97 -14.11 11.03
N ALA A 90 -6.13 -15.40 10.72
CA ALA A 90 -6.24 -15.87 9.34
C ALA A 90 -7.42 -15.23 8.59
N GLY A 91 -8.57 -15.07 9.25
CA GLY A 91 -9.73 -14.36 8.71
C GLY A 91 -9.41 -12.90 8.39
N ILE A 92 -8.75 -12.20 9.31
CA ILE A 92 -8.31 -10.80 9.13
C ILE A 92 -7.30 -10.68 7.98
N GLU A 93 -6.31 -11.59 7.90
CA GLU A 93 -5.35 -11.63 6.79
C GLU A 93 -6.02 -11.86 5.43
N GLY A 94 -7.07 -12.70 5.38
CA GLY A 94 -7.90 -12.89 4.20
C GLY A 94 -8.57 -11.58 3.74
N LYS A 95 -9.11 -10.79 4.67
CA LYS A 95 -9.68 -9.45 4.37
C LYS A 95 -8.60 -8.49 3.83
N PHE A 96 -7.41 -8.47 4.42
CA PHE A 96 -6.29 -7.66 3.89
C PHE A 96 -5.94 -8.07 2.45
N ALA A 97 -5.86 -9.36 2.16
CA ALA A 97 -5.58 -9.84 0.81
C ALA A 97 -6.65 -9.40 -0.20
N ALA A 98 -7.93 -9.50 0.17
CA ALA A 98 -9.05 -9.06 -0.65
C ALA A 98 -9.02 -7.54 -0.90
N LEU A 99 -8.77 -6.73 0.14
CA LEU A 99 -8.65 -5.29 0.02
C LEU A 99 -7.46 -4.89 -0.86
N LYS A 100 -6.30 -5.54 -0.68
CA LYS A 100 -5.12 -5.29 -1.51
C LYS A 100 -5.39 -5.60 -2.99
N ALA A 101 -6.11 -6.67 -3.29
CA ALA A 101 -6.51 -7.02 -4.66
C ALA A 101 -7.49 -6.02 -5.28
N LYS A 102 -8.32 -5.37 -4.46
CA LYS A 102 -9.30 -4.35 -4.89
C LYS A 102 -8.64 -3.01 -5.22
N ILE A 103 -7.47 -2.70 -4.65
CA ILE A 103 -6.77 -1.42 -4.87
C ILE A 103 -6.19 -1.38 -6.27
N PRO A 104 -6.54 -0.38 -7.12
CA PRO A 104 -5.95 -0.24 -8.44
C PRO A 104 -4.45 0.09 -8.36
N ALA A 105 -3.71 -0.24 -9.40
CA ALA A 105 -2.27 0.05 -9.50
C ALA A 105 -2.00 1.56 -9.42
N ASN A 106 -2.84 2.35 -10.08
CA ASN A 106 -2.80 3.81 -10.05
C ASN A 106 -4.23 4.37 -10.17
N ILE A 107 -4.41 5.63 -9.81
CA ILE A 107 -5.60 6.43 -10.12
C ILE A 107 -5.17 7.72 -10.79
N PHE A 108 -6.07 8.30 -11.59
CA PHE A 108 -5.82 9.52 -12.32
C PHE A 108 -6.89 10.55 -11.97
N ASP A 109 -6.46 11.72 -11.53
CA ASP A 109 -7.32 12.89 -11.53
C ASP A 109 -7.19 13.61 -12.88
N GLN A 110 -8.12 14.46 -13.22
CA GLN A 110 -8.06 15.28 -14.42
C GLN A 110 -7.75 16.73 -14.06
N TYR A 111 -6.93 17.38 -14.89
CA TYR A 111 -6.63 18.79 -14.81
C TYR A 111 -6.85 19.42 -16.17
N THR A 112 -7.67 20.46 -16.23
CA THR A 112 -7.85 21.27 -17.45
C THR A 112 -6.84 22.40 -17.47
N VAL A 113 -6.01 22.42 -18.49
CA VAL A 113 -4.96 23.46 -18.70
C VAL A 113 -5.63 24.81 -18.90
N VAL A 114 -5.16 25.80 -18.16
CA VAL A 114 -5.61 27.18 -18.31
C VAL A 114 -4.54 28.06 -18.95
N GLU A 115 -4.91 29.28 -19.36
CA GLU A 115 -3.99 30.21 -19.97
C GLU A 115 -2.77 30.51 -19.09
N ASN A 116 -1.58 30.54 -19.68
CA ASN A 116 -0.28 30.71 -19.02
C ASN A 116 0.20 29.53 -18.17
N ASP A 117 -0.47 28.40 -18.22
CA ASP A 117 0.04 27.16 -17.61
C ASP A 117 1.26 26.63 -18.37
N ASN A 118 2.11 25.96 -17.61
CA ASN A 118 3.14 25.06 -18.09
C ASN A 118 3.25 23.87 -17.14
N LEU A 119 3.85 22.77 -17.58
CA LEU A 119 3.92 21.53 -16.78
C LEU A 119 4.58 21.72 -15.42
N TRP A 120 5.57 22.61 -15.33
CA TRP A 120 6.27 22.94 -14.08
C TRP A 120 5.34 23.62 -13.06
N ASN A 121 4.59 24.62 -13.51
CA ASN A 121 3.65 25.34 -12.65
C ASN A 121 2.47 24.45 -12.23
N ILE A 122 1.94 23.63 -13.14
CA ILE A 122 0.89 22.65 -12.80
C ILE A 122 1.41 21.67 -11.75
N ALA A 123 2.59 21.08 -11.93
CA ALA A 123 3.15 20.15 -10.97
C ALA A 123 3.45 20.77 -9.58
N LYS A 124 3.69 22.09 -9.52
CA LYS A 124 3.92 22.84 -8.29
C LYS A 124 2.65 23.07 -7.47
N MET A 125 1.46 22.98 -8.06
CA MET A 125 0.20 23.20 -7.35
C MET A 125 0.04 22.21 -6.18
N PRO A 126 -0.41 22.68 -4.96
CA PRO A 126 -0.52 21.83 -3.78
C PRO A 126 -1.48 20.65 -3.95
N ASP A 127 -2.53 20.80 -4.74
CA ASP A 127 -3.52 19.77 -5.05
C ASP A 127 -3.08 18.83 -6.19
N ILE A 128 -1.97 19.14 -6.88
CA ILE A 128 -1.36 18.29 -7.90
C ILE A 128 -0.24 17.44 -7.26
N TYR A 129 0.98 17.99 -7.17
CA TYR A 129 2.12 17.26 -6.58
C TYR A 129 2.87 18.08 -5.52
N ASP A 130 2.57 19.36 -5.35
CA ASP A 130 3.30 20.30 -4.49
C ASP A 130 4.83 20.30 -4.76
N ASN A 131 5.21 19.92 -5.99
CA ASN A 131 6.61 19.75 -6.37
C ASN A 131 6.79 19.90 -7.87
N PRO A 132 7.37 21.03 -8.33
CA PRO A 132 7.52 21.31 -9.77
C PRO A 132 8.39 20.27 -10.50
N LEU A 133 9.34 19.61 -9.81
CA LEU A 133 10.18 18.59 -10.44
C LEU A 133 9.39 17.35 -10.87
N GLN A 134 8.14 17.20 -10.43
CA GLN A 134 7.26 16.11 -10.86
C GLN A 134 6.54 16.37 -12.19
N TRP A 135 6.84 17.50 -12.88
CA TRP A 135 6.28 17.80 -14.20
C TRP A 135 6.41 16.65 -15.20
N ILE A 136 7.52 15.89 -15.11
CA ILE A 136 7.78 14.75 -15.98
C ILE A 136 6.73 13.62 -15.82
N ARG A 137 6.08 13.51 -14.65
CA ARG A 137 4.98 12.55 -14.46
C ARG A 137 3.75 12.95 -15.25
N ILE A 138 3.44 14.25 -15.30
CA ILE A 138 2.33 14.76 -16.13
C ILE A 138 2.65 14.51 -17.59
N TYR A 139 3.85 14.86 -18.04
CA TYR A 139 4.29 14.62 -19.41
C TYR A 139 4.18 13.15 -19.80
N ASN A 140 4.71 12.23 -18.99
CA ASN A 140 4.79 10.82 -19.34
C ASN A 140 3.43 10.15 -19.53
N VAL A 141 2.41 10.51 -18.73
CA VAL A 141 1.06 9.92 -18.85
C VAL A 141 0.18 10.61 -19.90
N ASN A 142 0.63 11.73 -20.47
CA ASN A 142 -0.12 12.51 -21.48
C ASN A 142 0.64 12.67 -22.81
N LYS A 143 1.60 11.80 -23.11
CA LYS A 143 2.44 11.87 -24.32
C LYS A 143 1.67 11.76 -25.62
N ASP A 144 0.51 11.13 -25.61
CA ASP A 144 -0.41 11.03 -26.73
C ASP A 144 -0.84 12.42 -27.20
N GLN A 145 -1.04 13.36 -26.28
CA GLN A 145 -1.46 14.73 -26.55
C GLN A 145 -0.35 15.79 -26.38
N ILE A 146 0.73 15.50 -25.63
CA ILE A 146 1.87 16.43 -25.45
C ILE A 146 3.03 15.95 -26.31
N LYS A 147 3.30 16.62 -27.41
CA LYS A 147 4.41 16.30 -28.31
C LYS A 147 5.72 16.97 -27.89
N ASP A 148 5.63 18.18 -27.37
CA ASP A 148 6.72 18.98 -26.84
C ASP A 148 6.36 19.38 -25.39
N PRO A 149 7.14 19.01 -24.38
CA PRO A 149 6.84 19.33 -22.99
C PRO A 149 6.84 20.83 -22.68
N ASP A 150 7.50 21.63 -23.52
CA ASP A 150 7.53 23.09 -23.39
C ASP A 150 6.32 23.77 -24.06
N LEU A 151 5.45 23.00 -24.74
CA LEU A 151 4.33 23.52 -25.52
C LEU A 151 3.03 22.78 -25.16
N ILE A 152 2.22 23.38 -24.30
CA ILE A 152 0.86 22.93 -23.96
C ILE A 152 -0.14 24.03 -24.26
N TYR A 153 -1.41 23.67 -24.43
CA TYR A 153 -2.46 24.60 -24.84
C TYR A 153 -3.61 24.60 -23.84
N SER A 154 -4.25 25.73 -23.65
CA SER A 154 -5.48 25.87 -22.87
C SER A 154 -6.52 24.85 -23.35
N ASP A 155 -7.37 24.42 -22.43
CA ASP A 155 -8.44 23.44 -22.62
C ASP A 155 -7.98 21.99 -22.89
N GLN A 156 -6.66 21.72 -22.94
CA GLN A 156 -6.19 20.34 -22.86
C GLN A 156 -6.54 19.74 -21.49
N ILE A 157 -6.98 18.48 -21.48
CA ILE A 157 -7.30 17.75 -20.24
C ILE A 157 -6.20 16.72 -19.98
N PHE A 158 -5.41 16.99 -18.94
CA PHE A 158 -4.32 16.10 -18.54
C PHE A 158 -4.73 15.13 -17.45
N ASN A 159 -4.29 13.88 -17.58
CA ASN A 159 -4.34 12.90 -16.53
C ASN A 159 -3.20 13.14 -15.52
N ILE A 160 -3.54 13.21 -14.25
CA ILE A 160 -2.61 13.41 -13.14
C ILE A 160 -2.50 12.10 -12.37
N ALA A 161 -1.41 11.39 -12.54
CA ALA A 161 -1.16 10.10 -11.88
C ALA A 161 -0.93 10.29 -10.38
N ARG A 162 -1.75 9.65 -9.51
CA ARG A 162 -1.66 9.77 -8.04
C ARG A 162 -0.77 8.73 -7.39
N GLY A 163 -0.37 7.71 -8.10
CA GLY A 163 0.46 6.62 -7.58
C GLY A 163 1.54 6.17 -8.56
N VAL A 164 2.18 5.08 -8.18
CA VAL A 164 3.14 4.33 -8.97
C VAL A 164 2.76 2.86 -8.82
N ALA A 165 2.60 2.14 -9.92
CA ALA A 165 2.18 0.75 -9.90
C ALA A 165 3.27 -0.16 -9.29
N GLU A 166 2.90 -1.39 -8.90
CA GLU A 166 3.86 -2.37 -8.34
C GLU A 166 4.97 -2.73 -9.32
N ASN A 167 4.63 -2.75 -10.62
CA ASN A 167 5.57 -2.99 -11.72
C ASN A 167 6.22 -1.71 -12.26
N GLU A 168 6.25 -0.65 -11.47
CA GLU A 168 6.86 0.63 -11.82
C GLU A 168 7.87 1.05 -10.76
N HIS A 169 8.85 1.84 -11.16
CA HIS A 169 9.82 2.48 -10.28
C HIS A 169 9.82 3.99 -10.48
N LEU A 170 9.58 4.74 -9.40
CA LEU A 170 9.75 6.17 -9.38
C LEU A 170 11.23 6.50 -9.15
N VAL A 171 11.88 7.07 -10.15
CA VAL A 171 13.30 7.44 -10.09
C VAL A 171 13.54 8.47 -9.00
N LYS A 172 14.50 8.21 -8.14
CA LYS A 172 14.96 9.15 -7.11
C LYS A 172 16.19 9.91 -7.58
N LYS A 173 16.46 11.04 -6.96
CA LYS A 173 17.67 11.82 -7.24
C LYS A 173 18.93 10.95 -7.01
N GLY A 174 19.80 10.89 -8.02
CA GLY A 174 21.06 10.14 -7.98
C GLY A 174 20.94 8.68 -8.38
N GLU A 175 19.76 8.20 -8.75
CA GLU A 175 19.60 6.88 -9.36
C GLU A 175 19.93 6.90 -10.85
N PHE A 176 20.37 5.77 -11.36
CA PHE A 176 20.64 5.50 -12.78
C PHE A 176 20.22 4.05 -13.11
N LEU A 177 20.01 3.73 -14.36
CA LEU A 177 19.43 2.44 -14.78
C LEU A 177 20.14 1.23 -14.18
N PHE A 178 21.49 1.28 -14.10
CA PHE A 178 22.29 0.22 -13.49
C PHE A 178 21.98 0.03 -12.00
N SER A 179 21.87 1.12 -11.22
CA SER A 179 21.54 1.05 -9.79
C SER A 179 20.11 0.56 -9.56
N ILE A 180 19.16 0.99 -10.40
CA ILE A 180 17.76 0.57 -10.32
C ILE A 180 17.63 -0.92 -10.67
N ALA A 181 18.30 -1.40 -11.72
CA ALA A 181 18.29 -2.80 -12.11
C ALA A 181 18.85 -3.72 -11.00
N GLY A 182 19.81 -3.22 -10.20
CA GLY A 182 20.38 -3.92 -9.05
C GLY A 182 19.45 -4.05 -7.85
N MET A 183 18.33 -3.33 -7.80
CA MET A 183 17.39 -3.42 -6.69
C MET A 183 16.71 -4.79 -6.65
N ALA A 184 16.56 -5.37 -5.44
CA ALA A 184 15.90 -6.68 -5.25
C ALA A 184 14.47 -6.73 -5.81
N LYS A 185 13.74 -5.61 -5.74
CA LYS A 185 12.37 -5.49 -6.29
C LYS A 185 12.34 -5.32 -7.82
N VAL A 186 13.48 -5.12 -8.49
CA VAL A 186 13.59 -4.94 -9.95
C VAL A 186 14.13 -6.23 -10.55
N PHE A 187 15.46 -6.38 -10.66
CA PHE A 187 16.04 -7.60 -11.19
C PHE A 187 17.04 -8.26 -10.23
N ASN A 188 17.39 -7.58 -9.13
CA ASN A 188 18.50 -7.95 -8.25
C ASN A 188 19.82 -8.21 -9.01
N ASP A 189 19.98 -7.54 -10.16
CA ASP A 189 21.11 -7.73 -11.07
C ASP A 189 21.36 -6.44 -11.87
N PRO A 190 22.38 -5.65 -11.50
CA PRO A 190 22.68 -4.38 -12.16
C PRO A 190 22.98 -4.55 -13.66
N THR A 191 23.51 -5.70 -14.09
CA THR A 191 23.88 -5.94 -15.50
C THR A 191 22.65 -5.99 -16.42
N LYS A 192 21.45 -6.17 -15.87
CA LYS A 192 20.17 -6.17 -16.60
C LYS A 192 19.61 -4.78 -16.90
N TRP A 193 20.38 -3.72 -16.65
CA TRP A 193 19.94 -2.34 -16.93
C TRP A 193 19.44 -2.13 -18.37
N ALA A 194 20.01 -2.84 -19.35
CA ALA A 194 19.58 -2.77 -20.73
C ALA A 194 18.13 -3.25 -20.94
N LYS A 195 17.66 -4.25 -20.18
CA LYS A 195 16.24 -4.68 -20.19
C LYS A 195 15.33 -3.58 -19.66
N LEU A 196 15.77 -2.86 -18.63
CA LEU A 196 15.02 -1.74 -18.08
C LEU A 196 14.96 -0.59 -19.09
N TYR A 197 16.06 -0.31 -19.80
CA TYR A 197 16.10 0.69 -20.87
C TYR A 197 15.13 0.33 -22.00
N GLU A 198 15.20 -0.90 -22.52
CA GLU A 198 14.34 -1.34 -23.62
C GLU A 198 12.83 -1.26 -23.30
N ALA A 199 12.46 -1.57 -22.06
CA ALA A 199 11.07 -1.46 -21.62
C ALA A 199 10.58 0.00 -21.48
N ASN A 200 11.50 0.99 -21.52
CA ASN A 200 11.21 2.39 -21.28
C ASN A 200 11.79 3.33 -22.35
N LYS A 201 12.21 2.80 -23.48
CA LYS A 201 12.87 3.59 -24.55
C LYS A 201 11.96 4.65 -25.19
N ASP A 202 10.67 4.53 -25.00
CA ASP A 202 9.69 5.54 -25.40
C ASP A 202 9.72 6.79 -24.49
N ILE A 203 10.23 6.67 -23.27
CA ILE A 203 10.36 7.77 -22.29
C ILE A 203 11.82 8.10 -21.94
N ILE A 204 12.77 7.27 -22.34
CA ILE A 204 14.20 7.48 -22.14
C ILE A 204 14.86 7.68 -23.51
N MET A 205 15.14 8.92 -23.87
CA MET A 205 15.78 9.25 -25.16
C MET A 205 17.28 8.91 -25.17
N ASP A 206 17.96 9.11 -24.04
CA ASP A 206 19.37 8.75 -23.85
C ASP A 206 19.49 7.77 -22.68
N GLN A 207 20.04 6.59 -22.91
CA GLN A 207 20.22 5.54 -21.90
C GLN A 207 21.06 5.97 -20.68
N ASN A 208 21.84 7.04 -20.80
CA ASN A 208 22.65 7.58 -19.73
C ASN A 208 21.92 8.70 -18.94
N LEU A 209 20.71 9.09 -19.37
CA LEU A 209 19.99 10.22 -18.81
C LEU A 209 18.57 9.83 -18.42
N ILE A 210 18.35 9.69 -17.13
CA ILE A 210 17.02 9.59 -16.51
C ILE A 210 16.83 10.71 -15.49
N TYR A 211 15.59 11.13 -15.29
CA TYR A 211 15.27 12.25 -14.44
C TYR A 211 14.63 11.82 -13.13
N PRO A 212 14.90 12.50 -12.00
CA PRO A 212 14.13 12.32 -10.77
C PRO A 212 12.62 12.43 -11.04
N TYR A 213 11.84 11.60 -10.39
CA TYR A 213 10.38 11.48 -10.55
C TYR A 213 9.90 10.91 -11.89
N GLN A 214 10.78 10.53 -12.80
CA GLN A 214 10.41 9.72 -13.96
C GLN A 214 9.90 8.36 -13.49
N VAL A 215 8.80 7.87 -14.06
CA VAL A 215 8.23 6.56 -13.72
C VAL A 215 8.68 5.56 -14.78
N LEU A 216 9.45 4.56 -14.36
CA LEU A 216 9.95 3.51 -15.23
C LEU A 216 9.14 2.23 -15.06
N THR A 217 8.70 1.64 -16.15
CA THR A 217 8.07 0.31 -16.16
C THR A 217 9.14 -0.76 -15.90
N ILE A 218 8.88 -1.65 -14.96
CA ILE A 218 9.73 -2.83 -14.68
C ILE A 218 9.13 -4.00 -15.47
N PRO A 219 9.81 -4.51 -16.51
CA PRO A 219 9.32 -5.66 -17.26
C PRO A 219 9.33 -6.92 -16.39
N LYS A 220 8.37 -7.81 -16.63
CA LYS A 220 8.33 -9.12 -15.96
C LYS A 220 9.61 -9.90 -16.24
N GLN A 221 10.10 -10.60 -15.22
CA GLN A 221 11.27 -11.48 -15.32
C GLN A 221 10.97 -12.71 -16.17
#